data_7eceaa50c4fe72a33d43e7ea3a33a4d2
#
_entry.id   7eceaa50c4fe72a33d43e7ea3a33a4d2
#
_cell.length_a   1.000
_cell.length_b   1.000
_cell.length_c   1.000
_cell.angle_alpha   90.00
_cell.angle_beta   90.00
_cell.angle_gamma   90.00
#
_symmetry.space_group_name_H-M   'P 1'
#
loop_
_entity.id
_entity.type
_entity.pdbx_description
1 polymer ?
#
loop_
_entity_poly.entity_id
_entity_poly.type
_entity_poly.pdbx_seq_one_letter_code
_entity_poly.pdbx_strand_id
1 'polypeptide(L)'
;MKRFLAILFLVVLCAPMTLLFSSCGEGGSGDVKTLYVYNWGEYISDGSEGSYDTNAEFEKWYEKTYGEKVKVNYSTYASNEDMYAKLSAGAAAYDVVIPSDYMIARMITEGMLRKINKENVPNLEYINLGMLFGNDNPYYDPTNEYSVPYTYGTVGIIYNTTRVSKEDIGSWDLMWNEKYKGDILQFNNSRDAFMTAQLLLGYSVNSENDGEWVAALNKLLEQKEIVQGYVMDEIFNKMENGSAAISAYYAGDFFTMYGDNEDLAFFYPKEGTNIYVDAMCIPTCSQNPELAERYINFMLSEDAAIANAEYICYASPNRLVYENEEYIAAMEELHEDAMSILYNDIFDIKTEYYHNLSPEQLERVNELWEELKIESPISTSIIVLAAVIVASLVAFLVFFALRKRRRKKLVRELWNETA
;
A
#
# COMPACT_ATOMS: atom_id res chain seq x y z
N MET A 1 -18.51 -53.10 23.31
CA MET A 1 -17.32 -52.72 24.14
C MET A 1 -16.47 -51.62 23.53
N LYS A 2 -16.22 -51.51 22.21
CA LYS A 2 -15.35 -50.48 21.61
C LYS A 2 -15.97 -49.04 21.56
N ARG A 3 -17.25 -48.85 21.69
CA ARG A 3 -17.92 -47.54 21.72
C ARG A 3 -18.05 -46.95 23.13
N PHE A 4 -17.91 -47.72 24.17
CA PHE A 4 -17.95 -47.27 25.57
C PHE A 4 -16.60 -46.75 26.05
N LEU A 5 -15.48 -47.22 25.48
CA LEU A 5 -14.14 -46.73 25.80
C LEU A 5 -13.84 -45.34 25.19
N ALA A 6 -14.46 -45.01 24.07
CA ALA A 6 -14.25 -43.70 23.40
C ALA A 6 -14.91 -42.52 24.14
N ILE A 7 -16.02 -42.78 24.83
CA ILE A 7 -16.74 -41.75 25.61
C ILE A 7 -16.05 -41.50 26.96
N LEU A 8 -15.44 -42.53 27.53
CA LEU A 8 -14.70 -42.39 28.80
C LEU A 8 -13.36 -41.62 28.61
N PHE A 9 -12.74 -41.65 27.41
CA PHE A 9 -11.53 -40.91 27.10
C PHE A 9 -11.78 -39.42 26.85
N LEU A 10 -13.00 -39.04 26.36
CA LEU A 10 -13.37 -37.65 26.13
C LEU A 10 -13.75 -36.89 27.41
N VAL A 11 -14.20 -37.57 28.46
CA VAL A 11 -14.59 -36.96 29.75
C VAL A 11 -13.39 -36.76 30.69
N VAL A 12 -12.29 -37.48 30.48
CA VAL A 12 -11.06 -37.36 31.29
C VAL A 12 -10.13 -36.23 30.77
N LEU A 13 -10.35 -35.74 29.53
CA LEU A 13 -9.55 -34.63 28.98
C LEU A 13 -10.12 -33.23 29.24
N CYS A 14 -11.32 -33.12 29.85
CA CYS A 14 -11.98 -31.82 30.11
C CYS A 14 -11.97 -31.37 31.56
N ALA A 15 -11.20 -32.03 32.46
CA ALA A 15 -11.14 -31.60 33.85
C ALA A 15 -9.71 -31.80 34.41
N PRO A 16 -8.77 -30.91 34.08
CA PRO A 16 -8.26 -29.95 35.02
C PRO A 16 -7.74 -28.66 34.33
N MET A 17 -8.59 -27.69 34.08
CA MET A 17 -8.17 -26.36 33.62
C MET A 17 -8.78 -25.21 34.41
N THR A 18 -9.20 -25.49 35.64
CA THR A 18 -9.83 -24.45 36.49
C THR A 18 -9.18 -24.33 37.90
N LEU A 19 -7.87 -24.59 38.03
CA LEU A 19 -7.18 -24.35 39.33
C LEU A 19 -5.74 -23.87 39.12
N LEU A 20 -5.57 -22.71 38.49
CA LEU A 20 -4.33 -21.94 38.55
C LEU A 20 -4.57 -20.44 38.25
N PHE A 21 -5.54 -19.82 38.91
CA PHE A 21 -5.59 -18.38 39.03
C PHE A 21 -5.88 -18.00 40.47
N SER A 22 -4.89 -18.06 41.31
CA SER A 22 -4.81 -17.34 42.56
C SER A 22 -3.35 -17.28 42.96
N SER A 23 -2.62 -16.38 42.34
CA SER A 23 -1.40 -15.82 42.90
C SER A 23 -1.57 -14.30 42.86
N CYS A 24 -2.16 -13.73 43.89
CA CYS A 24 -1.97 -12.34 44.21
C CYS A 24 -0.50 -12.17 44.60
N GLY A 25 0.31 -11.70 43.66
CA GLY A 25 1.61 -11.12 43.87
C GLY A 25 1.45 -9.60 43.71
N GLU A 26 1.33 -8.88 44.83
CA GLU A 26 1.62 -7.46 44.85
C GLU A 26 3.07 -7.23 44.47
N GLY A 27 3.28 -6.86 43.23
CA GLY A 27 4.53 -6.37 42.70
C GLY A 27 4.17 -5.48 41.51
N GLY A 28 4.25 -4.16 41.68
CA GLY A 28 3.89 -3.16 40.68
C GLY A 28 4.69 -3.32 39.37
N SER A 29 4.17 -4.08 38.44
CA SER A 29 4.40 -3.91 37.02
C SER A 29 3.12 -3.24 36.52
N GLY A 30 3.14 -1.90 36.38
CA GLY A 30 2.09 -1.23 35.63
C GLY A 30 1.91 -1.93 34.31
N ASP A 31 0.67 -2.27 33.94
CA ASP A 31 0.38 -2.85 32.63
C ASP A 31 0.94 -1.93 31.56
N VAL A 32 1.88 -2.44 30.74
CA VAL A 32 2.47 -1.70 29.65
C VAL A 32 1.38 -1.47 28.60
N LYS A 33 0.99 -0.21 28.40
CA LYS A 33 0.01 0.16 27.38
C LYS A 33 0.59 -0.12 25.99
N THR A 34 -0.19 -0.68 25.10
CA THR A 34 0.21 -0.89 23.71
C THR A 34 -0.51 0.09 22.80
N LEU A 35 0.25 0.81 21.99
CA LEU A 35 -0.24 1.66 20.90
C LEU A 35 -0.20 0.86 19.60
N TYR A 36 -1.32 0.78 18.91
CA TYR A 36 -1.40 0.09 17.62
C TYR A 36 -1.40 1.10 16.47
N VAL A 37 -0.30 1.10 15.70
CA VAL A 37 -0.11 1.97 14.53
C VAL A 37 -0.24 1.16 13.26
N TYR A 38 -0.99 1.66 12.27
CA TYR A 38 -1.19 1.03 10.98
C TYR A 38 -0.88 2.04 9.88
N ASN A 39 0.21 1.83 9.16
CA ASN A 39 0.80 2.77 8.21
C ASN A 39 1.08 2.07 6.88
N TRP A 40 1.57 2.82 5.91
CA TRP A 40 2.12 2.29 4.67
C TRP A 40 3.40 1.48 4.92
N GLY A 41 3.78 0.62 3.96
CA GLY A 41 5.12 0.06 3.90
C GLY A 41 6.16 1.15 3.62
N GLU A 42 7.41 0.94 4.03
CA GLU A 42 8.55 1.83 3.80
C GLU A 42 8.28 3.33 4.14
N TYR A 43 7.49 3.61 5.20
CA TYR A 43 6.92 4.95 5.44
C TYR A 43 7.22 5.52 6.83
N ILE A 44 8.27 5.03 7.48
CA ILE A 44 8.77 5.49 8.78
C ILE A 44 10.23 5.08 8.94
N SER A 45 11.04 5.92 9.55
CA SER A 45 12.39 5.54 9.99
C SER A 45 12.29 4.54 11.14
N ASP A 46 12.77 3.32 10.92
CA ASP A 46 12.50 2.14 11.78
C ASP A 46 13.74 1.58 12.47
N GLY A 47 14.89 2.28 12.36
CA GLY A 47 16.16 1.86 12.94
C GLY A 47 16.96 0.90 12.05
N SER A 48 16.46 0.54 10.87
CA SER A 48 17.22 -0.24 9.91
C SER A 48 18.46 0.55 9.43
N GLU A 49 19.53 -0.17 9.11
CA GLU A 49 20.81 0.41 8.66
C GLU A 49 21.42 1.47 9.60
N GLY A 50 20.94 1.54 10.85
CA GLY A 50 21.39 2.50 11.86
C GLY A 50 20.62 3.83 11.83
N SER A 51 19.51 3.89 11.09
CA SER A 51 18.60 5.04 11.09
C SER A 51 17.94 5.27 12.45
N TYR A 52 17.24 6.38 12.58
CA TYR A 52 16.48 6.71 13.80
C TYR A 52 15.27 5.78 13.95
N ASP A 53 15.20 4.99 15.03
CA ASP A 53 14.02 4.15 15.31
C ASP A 53 12.92 5.01 15.97
N THR A 54 12.07 5.58 15.15
CA THR A 54 10.99 6.49 15.58
C THR A 54 10.09 5.86 16.63
N ASN A 55 9.73 4.59 16.50
CA ASN A 55 8.86 3.92 17.47
C ASN A 55 9.57 3.66 18.78
N ALA A 56 10.83 3.21 18.76
CA ALA A 56 11.60 3.01 19.99
C ALA A 56 11.93 4.32 20.69
N GLU A 57 12.19 5.40 19.96
CA GLU A 57 12.43 6.73 20.53
C GLU A 57 11.14 7.33 21.13
N PHE A 58 9.96 7.09 20.51
CA PHE A 58 8.68 7.44 21.11
C PHE A 58 8.47 6.72 22.45
N GLU A 59 8.74 5.41 22.53
CA GLU A 59 8.60 4.65 23.79
C GLU A 59 9.48 5.24 24.90
N LYS A 60 10.73 5.57 24.59
CA LYS A 60 11.68 6.22 25.54
C LYS A 60 11.23 7.63 25.94
N TRP A 61 10.81 8.43 24.96
CA TRP A 61 10.32 9.79 25.19
C TRP A 61 9.08 9.77 26.08
N TYR A 62 8.14 8.84 25.84
CA TYR A 62 6.91 8.73 26.61
C TYR A 62 7.20 8.31 28.05
N GLU A 63 8.05 7.30 28.28
CA GLU A 63 8.47 6.89 29.62
C GLU A 63 9.16 8.04 30.36
N LYS A 64 10.06 8.77 29.70
CA LYS A 64 10.74 9.92 30.30
C LYS A 64 9.80 11.06 30.65
N THR A 65 8.78 11.31 29.84
CA THR A 65 7.88 12.46 29.94
C THR A 65 6.75 12.22 30.93
N TYR A 66 6.15 11.02 30.89
CA TYR A 66 4.97 10.68 31.65
C TYR A 66 5.21 9.66 32.77
N GLY A 67 6.38 9.04 32.86
CA GLY A 67 6.72 8.02 33.83
C GLY A 67 6.03 6.68 33.65
N GLU A 68 5.37 6.48 32.51
CA GLU A 68 4.66 5.26 32.14
C GLU A 68 5.34 4.59 30.94
N LYS A 69 5.42 3.25 30.96
CA LYS A 69 5.93 2.48 29.82
C LYS A 69 4.84 2.23 28.81
N VAL A 70 5.20 2.39 27.54
CA VAL A 70 4.36 2.06 26.41
C VAL A 70 5.12 1.14 25.44
N LYS A 71 4.38 0.42 24.61
CA LYS A 71 4.91 -0.38 23.51
C LYS A 71 4.17 -0.02 22.23
N VAL A 72 4.89 0.29 21.16
CA VAL A 72 4.30 0.47 19.83
C VAL A 72 4.22 -0.87 19.12
N ASN A 73 3.03 -1.22 18.67
CA ASN A 73 2.78 -2.33 17.76
C ASN A 73 2.49 -1.74 16.38
N TYR A 74 3.51 -1.76 15.54
CA TYR A 74 3.47 -1.19 14.20
C TYR A 74 3.17 -2.28 13.17
N SER A 75 2.27 -1.99 12.23
CA SER A 75 1.93 -2.87 11.11
C SER A 75 1.66 -2.04 9.86
N THR A 76 1.76 -2.68 8.69
CA THR A 76 1.67 -2.00 7.41
C THR A 76 0.51 -2.50 6.56
N TYR A 77 0.09 -1.67 5.60
CA TYR A 77 -0.88 -1.97 4.55
C TYR A 77 -0.37 -1.52 3.18
N ALA A 78 -0.87 -2.17 2.13
CA ALA A 78 -0.44 -1.93 0.77
C ALA A 78 -1.30 -0.88 0.03
N SER A 79 -2.53 -0.61 0.49
CA SER A 79 -3.42 0.37 -0.12
C SER A 79 -4.40 0.97 0.89
N ASN A 80 -4.92 2.18 0.59
CA ASN A 80 -6.00 2.79 1.38
C ASN A 80 -7.23 1.87 1.48
N GLU A 81 -7.54 1.16 0.40
CA GLU A 81 -8.69 0.25 0.32
C GLU A 81 -8.51 -0.95 1.26
N ASP A 82 -7.31 -1.52 1.34
CA ASP A 82 -7.00 -2.64 2.26
C ASP A 82 -7.10 -2.19 3.71
N MET A 83 -6.52 -1.02 4.03
CA MET A 83 -6.62 -0.40 5.36
C MET A 83 -8.08 -0.15 5.74
N TYR A 84 -8.85 0.49 4.86
CA TYR A 84 -10.26 0.79 5.06
C TYR A 84 -11.08 -0.49 5.26
N ALA A 85 -10.91 -1.50 4.40
CA ALA A 85 -11.62 -2.77 4.49
C ALA A 85 -11.38 -3.46 5.84
N LYS A 86 -10.14 -3.44 6.33
CA LYS A 86 -9.78 -4.04 7.62
C LYS A 86 -10.39 -3.31 8.82
N LEU A 87 -10.41 -1.96 8.78
CA LEU A 87 -11.06 -1.14 9.81
C LEU A 87 -12.57 -1.32 9.80
N SER A 88 -13.21 -1.28 8.62
CA SER A 88 -14.66 -1.44 8.44
C SER A 88 -15.16 -2.81 8.89
N ALA A 89 -14.35 -3.86 8.71
CA ALA A 89 -14.66 -5.20 9.19
C ALA A 89 -14.61 -5.35 10.70
N GLY A 90 -14.09 -4.33 11.43
CA GLY A 90 -13.90 -4.39 12.88
C GLY A 90 -12.92 -5.48 13.34
N ALA A 91 -12.06 -5.94 12.44
CA ALA A 91 -11.17 -7.08 12.67
C ALA A 91 -10.00 -6.75 13.62
N ALA A 92 -9.67 -5.46 13.80
CA ALA A 92 -8.62 -4.99 14.69
C ALA A 92 -8.93 -3.58 15.20
N ALA A 93 -8.46 -3.27 16.40
CA ALA A 93 -8.47 -1.92 16.95
C ALA A 93 -7.10 -1.30 16.70
N TYR A 94 -7.06 -0.27 15.85
CA TYR A 94 -5.89 0.57 15.67
C TYR A 94 -6.08 1.90 16.37
N ASP A 95 -4.98 2.47 16.86
CA ASP A 95 -4.99 3.76 17.55
C ASP A 95 -4.59 4.91 16.62
N VAL A 96 -3.66 4.66 15.70
CA VAL A 96 -3.24 5.62 14.67
C VAL A 96 -3.26 4.95 13.31
N VAL A 97 -3.80 5.64 12.31
CA VAL A 97 -3.74 5.28 10.88
C VAL A 97 -3.28 6.49 10.07
N ILE A 98 -2.61 6.27 8.95
CA ILE A 98 -2.04 7.36 8.12
C ILE A 98 -2.52 7.24 6.67
N PRO A 99 -3.83 7.42 6.41
CA PRO A 99 -4.39 7.35 5.06
C PRO A 99 -4.13 8.60 4.23
N SER A 100 -4.35 8.49 2.92
CA SER A 100 -4.35 9.61 2.02
C SER A 100 -5.66 10.41 2.10
N ASP A 101 -5.60 11.63 1.66
CA ASP A 101 -6.62 12.68 1.70
C ASP A 101 -8.05 12.23 1.31
N TYR A 102 -8.24 11.61 0.14
CA TYR A 102 -9.56 11.16 -0.32
C TYR A 102 -10.16 10.08 0.61
N MET A 103 -9.30 9.23 1.19
CA MET A 103 -9.73 8.21 2.14
C MET A 103 -10.08 8.83 3.50
N ILE A 104 -9.33 9.86 3.93
CA ILE A 104 -9.68 10.65 5.13
C ILE A 104 -11.05 11.28 4.97
N ALA A 105 -11.32 11.92 3.82
CA ALA A 105 -12.62 12.52 3.50
C ALA A 105 -13.76 11.49 3.60
N ARG A 106 -13.54 10.28 3.06
CA ARG A 106 -14.46 9.15 3.17
C ARG A 106 -14.69 8.72 4.61
N MET A 107 -13.62 8.48 5.36
CA MET A 107 -13.69 8.03 6.75
C MET A 107 -14.35 9.06 7.67
N ILE A 108 -14.18 10.37 7.42
CA ILE A 108 -14.90 11.44 8.12
C ILE A 108 -16.40 11.35 7.81
N THR A 109 -16.75 11.24 6.54
CA THR A 109 -18.15 11.16 6.09
C THR A 109 -18.87 9.96 6.70
N GLU A 110 -18.20 8.83 6.84
CA GLU A 110 -18.72 7.59 7.41
C GLU A 110 -18.61 7.53 8.95
N GLY A 111 -18.07 8.58 9.60
CA GLY A 111 -17.95 8.65 11.05
C GLY A 111 -16.95 7.68 11.65
N MET A 112 -15.93 7.29 10.88
CA MET A 112 -14.92 6.32 11.29
C MET A 112 -13.74 6.94 12.04
N LEU A 113 -13.61 8.28 12.06
CA LEU A 113 -12.52 9.00 12.71
C LEU A 113 -13.00 9.73 13.96
N ARG A 114 -12.11 9.85 14.95
CA ARG A 114 -12.27 10.70 16.11
C ARG A 114 -11.72 12.10 15.85
N LYS A 115 -12.30 13.10 16.48
CA LYS A 115 -11.68 14.44 16.57
C LYS A 115 -10.44 14.36 17.45
N ILE A 116 -9.38 15.02 17.00
CA ILE A 116 -8.09 15.10 17.68
C ILE A 116 -8.17 16.24 18.72
N ASN A 117 -7.82 15.95 19.96
CA ASN A 117 -7.65 17.00 20.97
C ASN A 117 -6.31 17.71 20.75
N LYS A 118 -6.35 18.88 20.14
CA LYS A 118 -5.16 19.69 19.80
C LYS A 118 -4.32 20.10 21.03
N GLU A 119 -4.89 20.11 22.24
CA GLU A 119 -4.11 20.35 23.45
C GLU A 119 -3.08 19.26 23.74
N ASN A 120 -3.31 18.04 23.23
CA ASN A 120 -2.39 16.93 23.31
C ASN A 120 -1.37 16.88 22.16
N VAL A 121 -1.52 17.77 21.16
CA VAL A 121 -0.68 17.86 19.96
C VAL A 121 -0.15 19.29 19.78
N PRO A 122 0.60 19.85 20.75
CA PRO A 122 1.14 21.20 20.66
C PRO A 122 2.05 21.41 19.45
N ASN A 123 2.79 20.40 18.99
CA ASN A 123 3.66 20.47 17.82
C ASN A 123 2.89 20.67 16.50
N LEU A 124 1.55 20.65 16.50
CA LEU A 124 0.73 21.00 15.34
C LEU A 124 1.02 22.44 14.85
N GLU A 125 1.55 23.30 15.71
CA GLU A 125 1.99 24.66 15.34
C GLU A 125 3.12 24.69 14.28
N TYR A 126 3.84 23.59 14.10
CA TYR A 126 4.90 23.47 13.11
C TYR A 126 4.38 23.10 11.72
N ILE A 127 3.13 22.63 11.60
CA ILE A 127 2.54 22.26 10.32
C ILE A 127 2.07 23.49 9.55
N ASN A 128 2.62 23.69 8.36
CA ASN A 128 2.27 24.79 7.48
C ASN A 128 1.18 24.37 6.46
N LEU A 129 -0.08 24.45 6.86
CA LEU A 129 -1.21 24.18 5.95
C LEU A 129 -1.28 25.19 4.78
N GLY A 130 -0.78 26.41 5.01
CA GLY A 130 -0.76 27.46 3.99
C GLY A 130 0.07 27.11 2.74
N MET A 131 1.07 26.25 2.91
CA MET A 131 1.88 25.73 1.81
C MET A 131 1.05 24.88 0.84
N LEU A 132 0.11 24.09 1.37
CA LEU A 132 -0.69 23.14 0.59
C LEU A 132 -2.06 23.71 0.18
N PHE A 133 -2.68 24.53 1.03
CA PHE A 133 -4.09 24.92 0.90
C PHE A 133 -4.29 26.45 0.93
N GLY A 134 -3.22 27.23 1.01
CA GLY A 134 -3.30 28.68 1.12
C GLY A 134 -3.98 29.12 2.43
N ASN A 135 -5.09 29.83 2.34
CA ASN A 135 -5.84 30.29 3.51
C ASN A 135 -7.01 29.36 3.90
N ASP A 136 -7.18 28.26 3.19
CA ASP A 136 -8.29 27.34 3.41
C ASP A 136 -7.87 26.18 4.35
N ASN A 137 -8.84 25.52 4.95
CA ASN A 137 -8.61 24.23 5.60
C ASN A 137 -8.43 23.14 4.52
N PRO A 138 -7.83 21.98 4.90
CA PRO A 138 -7.75 20.86 3.97
C PRO A 138 -9.14 20.49 3.42
N TYR A 139 -9.28 20.38 2.10
CA TYR A 139 -10.55 20.04 1.45
C TYR A 139 -11.10 18.68 1.94
N TYR A 140 -10.22 17.76 2.36
CA TYR A 140 -10.56 16.45 2.88
C TYR A 140 -10.96 16.46 4.38
N ASP A 141 -10.56 17.48 5.14
CA ASP A 141 -10.92 17.72 6.54
C ASP A 141 -11.32 19.19 6.74
N PRO A 142 -12.50 19.62 6.24
CA PRO A 142 -12.91 21.04 6.21
C PRO A 142 -12.97 21.72 7.59
N THR A 143 -13.06 20.93 8.66
CA THR A 143 -13.03 21.46 10.04
C THR A 143 -11.61 21.45 10.63
N ASN A 144 -10.68 20.79 9.96
CA ASN A 144 -9.30 20.56 10.43
C ASN A 144 -9.26 20.01 11.87
N GLU A 145 -10.13 19.01 12.14
CA GLU A 145 -10.30 18.42 13.47
C GLU A 145 -9.95 16.93 13.54
N TYR A 146 -9.83 16.23 12.39
CA TYR A 146 -9.73 14.77 12.34
C TYR A 146 -8.38 14.25 11.90
N SER A 147 -7.54 15.11 11.35
CA SER A 147 -6.29 14.72 10.71
C SER A 147 -5.15 15.68 11.05
N VAL A 148 -3.93 15.17 11.02
CA VAL A 148 -2.68 15.93 11.12
C VAL A 148 -1.79 15.54 9.95
N PRO A 149 -1.52 16.42 8.98
CA PRO A 149 -0.67 16.13 7.84
C PRO A 149 0.71 15.61 8.28
N TYR A 150 1.13 14.51 7.65
CA TYR A 150 2.42 13.86 7.88
C TYR A 150 3.36 14.15 6.73
N THR A 151 2.95 13.78 5.53
CA THR A 151 3.69 14.00 4.29
C THR A 151 2.75 14.48 3.19
N TYR A 152 3.33 14.96 2.10
CA TYR A 152 2.62 15.17 0.85
C TYR A 152 3.56 14.83 -0.31
N GLY A 153 2.99 14.62 -1.49
CA GLY A 153 3.79 14.29 -2.64
C GLY A 153 2.99 14.26 -3.94
N THR A 154 3.66 13.89 -4.97
CA THR A 154 3.15 13.81 -6.33
C THR A 154 3.57 12.49 -6.97
N VAL A 155 2.92 12.16 -8.07
CA VAL A 155 3.27 11.02 -8.91
C VAL A 155 3.99 11.50 -10.17
N GLY A 156 4.97 10.74 -10.62
CA GLY A 156 5.64 11.00 -11.90
C GLY A 156 6.05 9.70 -12.57
N ILE A 157 6.98 9.80 -13.49
CA ILE A 157 7.57 8.63 -14.13
C ILE A 157 9.03 8.51 -13.72
N ILE A 158 9.36 7.37 -13.12
CA ILE A 158 10.72 6.93 -12.84
C ILE A 158 11.18 6.10 -14.03
N TYR A 159 12.38 6.37 -14.54
CA TYR A 159 12.93 5.64 -15.68
C TYR A 159 14.43 5.42 -15.57
N ASN A 160 14.93 4.35 -16.17
CA ASN A 160 16.36 4.07 -16.25
C ASN A 160 16.98 4.79 -17.46
N THR A 161 17.90 5.72 -17.22
CA THR A 161 18.52 6.58 -18.22
C THR A 161 19.38 5.84 -19.22
N THR A 162 19.87 4.64 -18.88
CA THR A 162 20.67 3.79 -19.78
C THR A 162 19.83 2.95 -20.71
N ARG A 163 18.52 2.82 -20.45
CA ARG A 163 17.58 1.98 -21.20
C ARG A 163 16.51 2.78 -21.93
N VAL A 164 16.14 3.94 -21.42
CA VAL A 164 15.06 4.79 -21.99
C VAL A 164 15.67 5.97 -22.74
N SER A 165 15.23 6.17 -23.98
CA SER A 165 15.71 7.26 -24.82
C SER A 165 15.15 8.61 -24.38
N LYS A 166 15.99 9.66 -24.41
CA LYS A 166 15.58 11.02 -24.02
C LYS A 166 14.47 11.61 -24.89
N GLU A 167 14.28 11.12 -26.11
CA GLU A 167 13.23 11.57 -27.00
C GLU A 167 11.85 11.02 -26.60
N ASP A 168 11.80 9.97 -25.80
CA ASP A 168 10.56 9.29 -25.40
C ASP A 168 9.99 9.82 -24.07
N ILE A 169 10.74 10.63 -23.30
CA ILE A 169 10.31 11.16 -21.99
C ILE A 169 9.46 12.43 -22.09
N GLY A 170 8.79 12.81 -21.01
CA GLY A 170 8.06 14.07 -20.84
C GLY A 170 6.54 13.96 -20.95
N SER A 171 5.99 12.76 -21.14
CA SER A 171 4.55 12.50 -21.25
C SER A 171 4.19 11.17 -20.61
N TRP A 172 2.95 11.04 -20.11
CA TRP A 172 2.39 9.75 -19.69
C TRP A 172 2.39 8.72 -20.84
N ASP A 173 2.47 9.15 -22.11
CA ASP A 173 2.50 8.25 -23.28
C ASP A 173 3.69 7.27 -23.24
N LEU A 174 4.76 7.60 -22.50
CA LEU A 174 5.88 6.68 -22.27
C LEU A 174 5.42 5.34 -21.70
N MET A 175 4.39 5.35 -20.83
CA MET A 175 3.81 4.16 -20.21
C MET A 175 3.09 3.24 -21.20
N TRP A 176 2.85 3.70 -22.44
CA TRP A 176 2.22 2.96 -23.54
C TRP A 176 3.16 2.70 -24.71
N ASN A 177 4.46 3.01 -24.58
CA ASN A 177 5.42 2.86 -25.65
C ASN A 177 5.84 1.39 -25.82
N GLU A 178 5.38 0.75 -26.90
CA GLU A 178 5.67 -0.65 -27.22
C GLU A 178 7.16 -0.99 -27.32
N LYS A 179 8.02 0.02 -27.55
CA LYS A 179 9.49 -0.13 -27.55
C LYS A 179 10.00 -0.72 -26.22
N TYR A 180 9.28 -0.46 -25.13
CA TYR A 180 9.64 -0.87 -23.77
C TYR A 180 8.77 -2.02 -23.25
N LYS A 181 8.16 -2.78 -24.13
CA LYS A 181 7.31 -3.92 -23.75
C LYS A 181 8.04 -4.90 -22.83
N GLY A 182 7.41 -5.19 -21.69
CA GLY A 182 7.95 -6.06 -20.64
C GLY A 182 8.91 -5.37 -19.66
N ASP A 183 9.16 -4.06 -19.84
CA ASP A 183 10.03 -3.25 -18.99
C ASP A 183 9.27 -2.14 -18.22
N ILE A 184 7.95 -2.09 -18.35
CA ILE A 184 7.06 -1.07 -17.77
C ILE A 184 6.33 -1.67 -16.57
N LEU A 185 6.31 -0.94 -15.46
CA LEU A 185 5.53 -1.25 -14.26
C LEU A 185 4.38 -0.27 -14.12
N GLN A 186 3.22 -0.77 -13.66
CA GLN A 186 2.04 0.06 -13.37
C GLN A 186 1.59 -0.14 -11.91
N PHE A 187 0.92 0.82 -11.35
CA PHE A 187 0.32 0.75 -10.01
C PHE A 187 -0.64 -0.43 -9.85
N ASN A 188 -0.55 -1.11 -8.72
CA ASN A 188 -1.51 -2.13 -8.30
C ASN A 188 -2.59 -1.55 -7.35
N ASN A 189 -2.94 -0.29 -7.54
CA ASN A 189 -4.13 0.33 -6.96
C ASN A 189 -4.96 1.02 -8.05
N SER A 190 -6.26 1.10 -7.86
CA SER A 190 -7.18 1.56 -8.90
C SER A 190 -7.02 3.04 -9.20
N ARG A 191 -6.97 3.90 -8.17
CA ARG A 191 -6.97 5.36 -8.36
C ARG A 191 -5.74 5.82 -9.13
N ASP A 192 -4.55 5.36 -8.74
CA ASP A 192 -3.30 5.77 -9.40
C ASP A 192 -3.13 5.14 -10.78
N ALA A 193 -3.54 3.88 -10.97
CA ALA A 193 -3.52 3.28 -12.30
C ALA A 193 -4.44 4.03 -13.28
N PHE A 194 -5.70 4.31 -12.88
CA PHE A 194 -6.63 5.08 -13.72
C PHE A 194 -6.16 6.50 -13.97
N MET A 195 -5.55 7.17 -12.99
CA MET A 195 -5.00 8.53 -13.11
C MET A 195 -4.05 8.65 -14.30
N THR A 196 -3.12 7.70 -14.48
CA THR A 196 -2.15 7.74 -15.58
C THR A 196 -2.84 7.78 -16.95
N ALA A 197 -3.90 6.99 -17.11
CA ALA A 197 -4.68 6.95 -18.35
C ALA A 197 -5.61 8.17 -18.51
N GLN A 198 -6.25 8.62 -17.42
CA GLN A 198 -7.13 9.78 -17.43
C GLN A 198 -6.38 11.04 -17.82
N LEU A 199 -5.23 11.30 -17.20
CA LEU A 199 -4.40 12.47 -17.52
C LEU A 199 -3.86 12.41 -18.95
N LEU A 200 -3.41 11.23 -19.43
CA LEU A 200 -2.99 11.05 -20.81
C LEU A 200 -4.12 11.38 -21.80
N LEU A 201 -5.36 11.04 -21.48
CA LEU A 201 -6.55 11.33 -22.29
C LEU A 201 -7.08 12.75 -22.10
N GLY A 202 -6.50 13.56 -21.20
CA GLY A 202 -6.91 14.92 -20.89
C GLY A 202 -8.15 15.01 -20.00
N TYR A 203 -8.46 13.94 -19.25
CA TYR A 203 -9.58 13.90 -18.30
C TYR A 203 -9.12 14.30 -16.89
N SER A 204 -10.05 14.71 -16.05
CA SER A 204 -9.81 14.89 -14.62
C SER A 204 -9.72 13.54 -13.91
N VAL A 205 -8.85 13.44 -12.91
CA VAL A 205 -8.75 12.28 -12.03
C VAL A 205 -9.99 12.09 -11.12
N ASN A 206 -10.86 13.11 -11.09
CA ASN A 206 -12.13 13.14 -10.36
C ASN A 206 -13.34 13.20 -11.30
N SER A 207 -13.22 12.74 -12.54
CA SER A 207 -14.32 12.78 -13.50
C SER A 207 -15.58 12.11 -12.94
N GLU A 208 -16.73 12.80 -13.14
CA GLU A 208 -18.06 12.26 -12.84
C GLU A 208 -18.70 11.56 -14.05
N ASN A 209 -17.98 11.51 -15.18
CA ASN A 209 -18.45 10.94 -16.43
C ASN A 209 -18.01 9.47 -16.56
N ASP A 210 -18.94 8.51 -16.45
CA ASP A 210 -18.65 7.07 -16.63
C ASP A 210 -17.95 6.77 -17.96
N GLY A 211 -18.30 7.51 -19.04
CA GLY A 211 -17.64 7.32 -20.34
C GLY A 211 -16.14 7.63 -20.33
N GLU A 212 -15.67 8.54 -19.48
CA GLU A 212 -14.24 8.86 -19.32
C GLU A 212 -13.52 7.77 -18.53
N TRP A 213 -14.16 7.19 -17.52
CA TRP A 213 -13.63 6.02 -16.81
C TRP A 213 -13.52 4.79 -17.72
N VAL A 214 -14.55 4.54 -18.55
CA VAL A 214 -14.51 3.46 -19.55
C VAL A 214 -13.41 3.70 -20.59
N ALA A 215 -13.22 4.94 -21.03
CA ALA A 215 -12.13 5.30 -21.95
C ALA A 215 -10.76 5.06 -21.31
N ALA A 216 -10.59 5.42 -20.04
CA ALA A 216 -9.38 5.15 -19.27
C ALA A 216 -9.13 3.65 -19.08
N LEU A 217 -10.18 2.85 -18.78
CA LEU A 217 -10.08 1.39 -18.77
C LEU A 217 -9.57 0.83 -20.10
N ASN A 218 -10.17 1.25 -21.22
CA ASN A 218 -9.74 0.78 -22.54
C ASN A 218 -8.26 1.12 -22.79
N LYS A 219 -7.82 2.31 -22.36
CA LYS A 219 -6.42 2.71 -22.48
C LYS A 219 -5.50 1.84 -21.58
N LEU A 220 -5.91 1.49 -20.38
CA LEU A 220 -5.18 0.56 -19.51
C LEU A 220 -5.17 -0.89 -20.06
N LEU A 221 -6.25 -1.33 -20.72
CA LEU A 221 -6.29 -2.63 -21.39
C LEU A 221 -5.29 -2.71 -22.56
N GLU A 222 -5.10 -1.61 -23.32
CA GLU A 222 -4.01 -1.51 -24.31
C GLU A 222 -2.64 -1.66 -23.63
N GLN A 223 -2.44 -0.97 -22.52
CA GLN A 223 -1.18 -1.00 -21.76
C GLN A 223 -0.90 -2.39 -21.18
N LYS A 224 -1.93 -3.13 -20.77
CA LYS A 224 -1.82 -4.46 -20.15
C LYS A 224 -1.01 -5.46 -21.02
N GLU A 225 -1.04 -5.31 -22.34
CA GLU A 225 -0.31 -6.16 -23.26
C GLU A 225 1.21 -5.90 -23.26
N ILE A 226 1.65 -4.78 -22.69
CA ILE A 226 3.06 -4.35 -22.72
C ILE A 226 3.69 -4.20 -21.35
N VAL A 227 2.92 -4.06 -20.27
CA VAL A 227 3.49 -3.96 -18.92
C VAL A 227 4.11 -5.28 -18.46
N GLN A 228 5.15 -5.19 -17.64
CA GLN A 228 5.73 -6.34 -16.96
C GLN A 228 4.79 -6.82 -15.84
N GLY A 229 4.12 -5.89 -15.15
CA GLY A 229 3.20 -6.19 -14.07
C GLY A 229 2.65 -4.95 -13.38
N TYR A 230 1.72 -5.22 -12.48
CA TYR A 230 1.14 -4.25 -11.56
C TYR A 230 1.81 -4.44 -10.20
N VAL A 231 2.35 -3.38 -9.62
CA VAL A 231 3.17 -3.41 -8.40
C VAL A 231 2.77 -2.32 -7.41
N MET A 232 3.12 -2.54 -6.16
CA MET A 232 3.28 -1.53 -5.12
C MET A 232 4.74 -1.62 -4.66
N ASP A 233 5.05 -2.00 -3.44
CA ASP A 233 6.42 -2.04 -2.88
C ASP A 233 7.40 -2.94 -3.67
N GLU A 234 6.91 -3.85 -4.52
CA GLU A 234 7.78 -4.66 -5.39
C GLU A 234 8.56 -3.81 -6.42
N ILE A 235 8.18 -2.54 -6.60
CA ILE A 235 8.88 -1.60 -7.50
C ILE A 235 10.32 -1.40 -7.07
N PHE A 236 10.60 -1.26 -5.77
CA PHE A 236 11.94 -1.02 -5.25
C PHE A 236 12.92 -2.05 -5.82
N ASN A 237 12.72 -3.32 -5.53
CA ASN A 237 13.56 -4.39 -6.05
C ASN A 237 13.67 -4.40 -7.58
N LYS A 238 12.60 -4.05 -8.30
CA LYS A 238 12.57 -4.14 -9.78
C LYS A 238 13.32 -3.00 -10.46
N MET A 239 13.22 -1.80 -9.93
CA MET A 239 13.90 -0.63 -10.49
C MET A 239 15.36 -0.58 -10.04
N GLU A 240 15.66 -0.88 -8.78
CA GLU A 240 17.01 -0.92 -8.23
C GLU A 240 17.90 -1.94 -8.95
N ASN A 241 17.41 -3.17 -9.17
CA ASN A 241 18.19 -4.20 -9.85
C ASN A 241 18.09 -4.13 -11.39
N GLY A 242 17.36 -3.17 -11.95
CA GLY A 242 17.20 -2.97 -13.39
C GLY A 242 16.37 -4.02 -14.11
N SER A 243 15.54 -4.83 -13.40
CA SER A 243 14.63 -5.80 -14.04
C SER A 243 13.42 -5.14 -14.70
N ALA A 244 13.13 -3.89 -14.36
CA ALA A 244 12.23 -2.99 -15.08
C ALA A 244 12.98 -1.70 -15.46
N ALA A 245 12.43 -0.92 -16.37
CA ALA A 245 13.06 0.31 -16.86
C ALA A 245 12.19 1.55 -16.72
N ILE A 246 10.88 1.40 -16.54
CA ILE A 246 9.92 2.49 -16.48
C ILE A 246 8.86 2.15 -15.45
N SER A 247 8.50 3.10 -14.60
CA SER A 247 7.35 2.99 -13.71
C SER A 247 6.69 4.33 -13.48
N ALA A 248 5.36 4.35 -13.44
CA ALA A 248 4.66 5.43 -12.77
C ALA A 248 4.77 5.19 -11.27
N TYR A 249 5.27 6.17 -10.49
CA TYR A 249 5.36 6.03 -9.04
C TYR A 249 5.53 7.37 -8.32
N TYR A 250 5.60 7.32 -6.99
CA TYR A 250 5.67 8.50 -6.14
C TYR A 250 7.06 9.14 -6.16
N ALA A 251 7.08 10.47 -6.11
CA ALA A 251 8.32 11.26 -6.19
C ALA A 251 9.29 10.98 -5.03
N GLY A 252 8.77 10.71 -3.82
CA GLY A 252 9.60 10.37 -2.66
C GLY A 252 10.36 9.07 -2.86
N ASP A 253 9.65 8.01 -3.27
CA ASP A 253 10.24 6.68 -3.48
C ASP A 253 11.29 6.67 -4.60
N PHE A 254 11.22 7.62 -5.54
CA PHE A 254 12.28 7.80 -6.53
C PHE A 254 13.63 8.02 -5.86
N PHE A 255 13.72 8.88 -4.84
CA PHE A 255 14.98 9.18 -4.18
C PHE A 255 15.53 8.00 -3.39
N THR A 256 14.65 7.23 -2.76
CA THR A 256 15.04 5.98 -2.08
C THR A 256 15.64 5.00 -3.09
N MET A 257 14.98 4.76 -4.22
CA MET A 257 15.50 3.88 -5.28
C MET A 257 16.75 4.44 -5.98
N TYR A 258 16.85 5.76 -6.12
CA TYR A 258 18.03 6.42 -6.71
C TYR A 258 19.28 6.18 -5.86
N GLY A 259 19.14 6.15 -4.53
CA GLY A 259 20.25 5.82 -3.62
C GLY A 259 20.87 4.45 -3.90
N ASP A 260 20.10 3.49 -4.38
CA ASP A 260 20.56 2.14 -4.74
C ASP A 260 20.88 1.98 -6.24
N ASN A 261 20.35 2.85 -7.10
CA ASN A 261 20.57 2.83 -8.54
C ASN A 261 20.58 4.24 -9.15
N GLU A 262 21.76 4.83 -9.26
CA GLU A 262 21.99 6.17 -9.84
C GLU A 262 21.67 6.27 -11.36
N ASP A 263 21.40 5.16 -12.03
CA ASP A 263 20.91 5.17 -13.43
C ASP A 263 19.45 5.61 -13.53
N LEU A 264 18.72 5.70 -12.41
CA LEU A 264 17.33 6.14 -12.39
C LEU A 264 17.24 7.67 -12.52
N ALA A 265 16.16 8.12 -13.15
CA ALA A 265 15.77 9.52 -13.19
C ALA A 265 14.26 9.64 -13.09
N PHE A 266 13.79 10.85 -12.77
CA PHE A 266 12.38 11.16 -12.59
C PHE A 266 11.98 12.35 -13.48
N PHE A 267 10.74 12.34 -13.94
CA PHE A 267 10.15 13.53 -14.55
C PHE A 267 8.64 13.61 -14.29
N TYR A 268 8.13 14.83 -14.28
CA TYR A 268 6.70 15.11 -14.29
C TYR A 268 6.17 15.12 -15.72
N PRO A 269 5.12 14.32 -16.06
CA PRO A 269 4.49 14.36 -17.37
C PRO A 269 3.79 15.71 -17.62
N LYS A 270 3.89 16.20 -18.84
CA LYS A 270 3.32 17.51 -19.28
C LYS A 270 1.80 17.58 -19.16
N GLU A 271 1.09 16.46 -19.12
CA GLU A 271 -0.37 16.41 -18.96
C GLU A 271 -0.80 16.73 -17.52
N GLY A 272 0.14 16.75 -16.59
CA GLY A 272 -0.08 16.96 -15.17
C GLY A 272 0.00 15.67 -14.35
N THR A 273 -0.27 15.80 -13.05
CA THR A 273 -0.19 14.69 -12.11
C THR A 273 -1.18 14.84 -10.95
N ASN A 274 -1.27 13.80 -10.13
CA ASN A 274 -1.92 13.84 -8.82
C ASN A 274 -0.97 14.46 -7.79
N ILE A 275 -1.53 15.29 -6.91
CA ILE A 275 -0.92 15.67 -5.63
C ILE A 275 -1.78 15.06 -4.50
N TYR A 276 -1.15 14.50 -3.49
CA TYR A 276 -1.81 13.88 -2.35
C TYR A 276 -1.21 14.37 -1.03
N VAL A 277 -1.98 14.23 0.03
CA VAL A 277 -1.54 14.46 1.41
C VAL A 277 -1.89 13.23 2.24
N ASP A 278 -0.89 12.66 2.89
CA ASP A 278 -1.09 11.61 3.87
C ASP A 278 -1.10 12.22 5.27
N ALA A 279 -2.10 11.88 6.07
CA ALA A 279 -2.25 12.48 7.38
C ALA A 279 -2.55 11.44 8.48
N MET A 280 -2.00 11.70 9.65
CA MET A 280 -2.21 10.90 10.84
C MET A 280 -3.62 11.11 11.38
N CYS A 281 -4.38 10.04 11.57
CA CYS A 281 -5.76 10.02 12.02
C CYS A 281 -5.95 9.03 13.18
N ILE A 282 -6.98 9.25 13.99
CA ILE A 282 -7.36 8.37 15.09
C ILE A 282 -8.71 7.73 14.76
N PRO A 283 -8.76 6.41 14.49
CA PRO A 283 -10.02 5.72 14.23
C PRO A 283 -10.94 5.68 15.44
N THR A 284 -12.26 5.60 15.22
CA THR A 284 -13.24 5.47 16.31
C THR A 284 -13.09 4.18 17.12
N CYS A 285 -12.45 3.15 16.54
CA CYS A 285 -12.14 1.89 17.23
C CYS A 285 -10.94 1.99 18.19
N SER A 286 -10.18 3.11 18.19
CA SER A 286 -9.03 3.31 19.09
C SER A 286 -9.41 3.10 20.55
N GLN A 287 -8.57 2.34 21.25
CA GLN A 287 -8.69 2.09 22.68
C GLN A 287 -7.83 3.06 23.52
N ASN A 288 -6.87 3.73 22.87
CA ASN A 288 -5.91 4.62 23.53
C ASN A 288 -5.83 5.99 22.81
N PRO A 289 -6.93 6.76 22.66
CA PRO A 289 -6.93 7.97 21.85
C PRO A 289 -5.96 9.05 22.35
N GLU A 290 -5.81 9.23 23.66
CA GLU A 290 -4.84 10.19 24.20
C GLU A 290 -3.40 9.74 23.93
N LEU A 291 -3.09 8.45 24.02
CA LEU A 291 -1.77 7.93 23.67
C LEU A 291 -1.49 8.09 22.17
N ALA A 292 -2.51 7.92 21.32
CA ALA A 292 -2.43 8.21 19.90
C ALA A 292 -2.12 9.70 19.62
N GLU A 293 -2.78 10.62 20.30
CA GLU A 293 -2.50 12.05 20.19
C GLU A 293 -1.07 12.40 20.62
N ARG A 294 -0.55 11.76 21.69
CA ARG A 294 0.85 11.92 22.12
C ARG A 294 1.85 11.36 21.10
N TYR A 295 1.50 10.25 20.44
CA TYR A 295 2.31 9.71 19.35
C TYR A 295 2.33 10.66 18.16
N ILE A 296 1.17 11.17 17.74
CA ILE A 296 1.08 12.17 16.68
C ILE A 296 1.92 13.42 17.03
N ASN A 297 1.84 13.88 18.27
CA ASN A 297 2.66 15.02 18.71
C ASN A 297 4.16 14.72 18.62
N PHE A 298 4.58 13.50 19.01
CA PHE A 298 5.99 13.10 18.92
C PHE A 298 6.48 13.01 17.47
N MET A 299 5.66 12.47 16.56
CA MET A 299 5.95 12.42 15.12
C MET A 299 6.22 13.80 14.49
N LEU A 300 5.66 14.87 15.09
CA LEU A 300 5.86 16.25 14.65
C LEU A 300 7.04 16.95 15.35
N SER A 301 7.72 16.30 16.29
CA SER A 301 8.92 16.87 16.93
C SER A 301 10.08 16.95 15.92
N GLU A 302 11.01 17.87 16.17
CA GLU A 302 12.12 18.13 15.26
C GLU A 302 12.90 16.87 14.91
N ASP A 303 13.41 16.13 15.92
CA ASP A 303 14.21 14.92 15.70
C ASP A 303 13.45 13.85 14.90
N ALA A 304 12.18 13.57 15.29
CA ALA A 304 11.39 12.53 14.63
C ALA A 304 10.94 12.95 13.23
N ALA A 305 10.53 14.21 13.04
CA ALA A 305 10.06 14.70 11.75
C ALA A 305 11.17 14.75 10.71
N ILE A 306 12.37 15.25 11.09
CA ILE A 306 13.53 15.28 10.21
C ILE A 306 13.98 13.86 9.88
N ALA A 307 14.18 13.00 10.88
CA ALA A 307 14.63 11.63 10.66
C ALA A 307 13.68 10.83 9.76
N ASN A 308 12.37 11.01 9.93
CA ASN A 308 11.40 10.37 9.05
C ASN A 308 11.49 10.93 7.62
N ALA A 309 11.54 12.25 7.45
CA ALA A 309 11.60 12.88 6.12
C ALA A 309 12.87 12.50 5.35
N GLU A 310 14.03 12.42 6.03
CA GLU A 310 15.28 11.95 5.44
C GLU A 310 15.21 10.48 5.02
N TYR A 311 14.64 9.63 5.89
CA TYR A 311 14.61 8.19 5.66
C TYR A 311 13.64 7.80 4.53
N ILE A 312 12.42 8.39 4.52
CA ILE A 312 11.40 8.06 3.52
C ILE A 312 11.50 8.93 2.26
N CYS A 313 12.30 10.01 2.30
CA CYS A 313 12.49 10.96 1.18
C CYS A 313 11.22 11.66 0.69
N TYR A 314 10.19 11.79 1.55
CA TYR A 314 8.94 12.49 1.19
C TYR A 314 8.93 13.93 1.69
N ALA A 315 8.26 14.80 0.95
CA ALA A 315 8.06 16.16 1.39
C ALA A 315 7.21 16.23 2.66
N SER A 316 7.65 17.02 3.62
CA SER A 316 6.94 17.24 4.88
C SER A 316 6.36 18.66 4.94
N PRO A 317 5.09 18.84 5.36
CA PRO A 317 4.54 20.16 5.61
C PRO A 317 4.99 20.75 6.94
N ASN A 318 5.87 20.06 7.69
CA ASN A 318 6.43 20.53 8.94
C ASN A 318 7.60 21.50 8.67
N ARG A 319 7.47 22.76 9.14
CA ARG A 319 8.51 23.78 8.91
C ARG A 319 9.85 23.45 9.56
N LEU A 320 9.87 22.64 10.62
CA LEU A 320 11.13 22.17 11.21
C LEU A 320 11.93 21.25 10.27
N VAL A 321 11.29 20.70 9.25
CA VAL A 321 11.93 19.87 8.21
C VAL A 321 12.38 20.74 7.04
N TYR A 322 11.43 21.35 6.31
CA TYR A 322 11.78 22.05 5.06
C TYR A 322 12.58 23.36 5.23
N GLU A 323 12.67 23.88 6.46
CA GLU A 323 13.54 25.01 6.81
C GLU A 323 14.88 24.57 7.44
N ASN A 324 15.08 23.26 7.67
CA ASN A 324 16.29 22.74 8.28
C ASN A 324 17.43 22.67 7.27
N GLU A 325 18.54 23.39 7.53
CA GLU A 325 19.69 23.47 6.62
C GLU A 325 20.41 22.11 6.45
N GLU A 326 20.44 21.28 7.50
CA GLU A 326 21.10 19.96 7.45
C GLU A 326 20.27 18.98 6.61
N TYR A 327 18.93 18.97 6.78
CA TYR A 327 18.03 18.19 5.94
C TYR A 327 18.13 18.59 4.46
N ILE A 328 18.09 19.90 4.16
CA ILE A 328 18.20 20.40 2.79
C ILE A 328 19.52 19.94 2.16
N ALA A 329 20.64 20.11 2.90
CA ALA A 329 21.94 19.68 2.42
C ALA A 329 22.04 18.16 2.19
N ALA A 330 21.45 17.34 3.07
CA ALA A 330 21.43 15.89 2.91
C ALA A 330 20.60 15.46 1.68
N MET A 331 19.47 16.09 1.43
CA MET A 331 18.65 15.80 0.25
C MET A 331 19.33 16.25 -1.05
N GLU A 332 20.01 17.40 -1.06
CA GLU A 332 20.78 17.88 -2.22
C GLU A 332 22.07 17.04 -2.46
N GLU A 333 22.65 16.45 -1.41
CA GLU A 333 23.75 15.49 -1.54
C GLU A 333 23.25 14.17 -2.16
N LEU A 334 22.05 13.72 -1.81
CA LEU A 334 21.44 12.53 -2.40
C LEU A 334 21.15 12.75 -3.90
N HIS A 335 20.54 13.88 -4.26
CA HIS A 335 20.22 14.23 -5.64
C HIS A 335 20.10 15.75 -5.83
N GLU A 336 20.77 16.32 -6.84
CA GLU A 336 20.81 17.77 -7.08
C GLU A 336 19.46 18.44 -7.27
N ASP A 337 18.44 17.71 -7.76
CA ASP A 337 17.08 18.20 -7.99
C ASP A 337 16.11 17.82 -6.84
N ALA A 338 16.58 17.25 -5.72
CA ALA A 338 15.69 16.71 -4.69
C ALA A 338 14.73 17.77 -4.14
N MET A 339 15.25 18.92 -3.73
CA MET A 339 14.41 20.01 -3.19
C MET A 339 13.52 20.64 -4.26
N SER A 340 13.94 20.63 -5.52
CA SER A 340 13.12 21.08 -6.64
C SER A 340 11.92 20.14 -6.83
N ILE A 341 12.17 18.86 -6.98
CA ILE A 341 11.13 17.84 -7.19
C ILE A 341 10.15 17.78 -6.01
N LEU A 342 10.65 17.73 -4.77
CA LEU A 342 9.79 17.52 -3.60
C LEU A 342 9.01 18.77 -3.18
N TYR A 343 9.58 19.98 -3.34
CA TYR A 343 9.02 21.19 -2.73
C TYR A 343 8.67 22.29 -3.71
N ASN A 344 9.40 22.47 -4.80
CA ASN A 344 9.26 23.64 -5.66
C ASN A 344 8.45 23.35 -6.93
N ASP A 345 8.85 22.34 -7.70
CA ASP A 345 8.29 22.10 -9.04
C ASP A 345 6.84 21.65 -9.00
N ILE A 346 6.38 21.06 -7.88
CA ILE A 346 4.99 20.60 -7.72
C ILE A 346 3.96 21.72 -7.87
N PHE A 347 4.35 22.97 -7.63
CA PHE A 347 3.47 24.13 -7.76
C PHE A 347 3.51 24.74 -9.17
N ASP A 348 4.50 24.37 -9.99
CA ASP A 348 4.67 24.84 -11.37
C ASP A 348 4.02 23.90 -12.40
N ILE A 349 3.65 22.69 -12.00
CA ILE A 349 2.96 21.70 -12.84
C ILE A 349 1.45 21.68 -12.58
N LYS A 350 0.69 21.21 -13.57
CA LYS A 350 -0.75 20.96 -13.37
C LYS A 350 -0.93 19.81 -12.39
N THR A 351 -1.54 20.07 -11.24
CA THR A 351 -1.85 19.06 -10.23
C THR A 351 -3.35 18.99 -9.95
N GLU A 352 -3.82 17.80 -9.59
CA GLU A 352 -5.19 17.59 -9.10
C GLU A 352 -5.14 16.71 -7.84
N TYR A 353 -5.87 17.10 -6.77
CA TYR A 353 -6.09 16.22 -5.61
C TYR A 353 -7.17 15.18 -5.93
N TYR A 354 -7.09 13.99 -5.33
CA TYR A 354 -8.21 13.06 -5.38
C TYR A 354 -9.33 13.52 -4.44
N HIS A 355 -10.55 13.51 -4.97
CA HIS A 355 -11.75 13.70 -4.15
C HIS A 355 -12.33 12.33 -3.74
N ASN A 356 -13.07 12.33 -2.62
CA ASN A 356 -13.89 11.18 -2.27
C ASN A 356 -14.97 10.99 -3.34
N LEU A 357 -14.97 9.83 -4.01
CA LEU A 357 -15.97 9.48 -5.01
C LEU A 357 -17.32 9.20 -4.34
N SER A 358 -18.43 9.46 -5.05
CA SER A 358 -19.74 8.98 -4.60
C SER A 358 -19.75 7.46 -4.48
N PRO A 359 -20.63 6.88 -3.64
CA PRO A 359 -20.72 5.42 -3.51
C PRO A 359 -20.93 4.70 -4.85
N GLU A 360 -21.74 5.29 -5.74
CA GLU A 360 -22.02 4.74 -7.07
C GLU A 360 -20.79 4.77 -7.97
N GLN A 361 -20.04 5.88 -7.93
CA GLN A 361 -18.78 6.01 -8.69
C GLN A 361 -17.72 5.07 -8.15
N LEU A 362 -17.60 4.94 -6.83
CA LEU A 362 -16.64 4.04 -6.21
C LEU A 362 -16.91 2.57 -6.58
N GLU A 363 -18.19 2.14 -6.53
CA GLU A 363 -18.59 0.81 -6.99
C GLU A 363 -18.22 0.61 -8.46
N ARG A 364 -18.51 1.62 -9.30
CA ARG A 364 -18.19 1.58 -10.72
C ARG A 364 -16.69 1.48 -11.00
N VAL A 365 -15.86 2.27 -10.31
CA VAL A 365 -14.39 2.22 -10.44
C VAL A 365 -13.85 0.86 -10.01
N ASN A 366 -14.40 0.27 -8.94
CA ASN A 366 -14.03 -1.07 -8.50
C ASN A 366 -14.40 -2.13 -9.55
N GLU A 367 -15.60 -2.07 -10.16
CA GLU A 367 -15.97 -2.98 -11.26
C GLU A 367 -15.00 -2.88 -12.44
N LEU A 368 -14.66 -1.65 -12.87
CA LEU A 368 -13.74 -1.43 -13.98
C LEU A 368 -12.32 -1.90 -13.63
N TRP A 369 -11.91 -1.74 -12.36
CA TRP A 369 -10.64 -2.25 -11.87
C TRP A 369 -10.58 -3.78 -11.89
N GLU A 370 -11.62 -4.44 -11.44
CA GLU A 370 -11.75 -5.89 -11.51
C GLU A 370 -11.74 -6.37 -12.97
N GLU A 371 -12.42 -5.67 -13.89
CA GLU A 371 -12.38 -5.95 -15.32
C GLU A 371 -10.95 -5.88 -15.88
N LEU A 372 -10.19 -4.85 -15.52
CA LEU A 372 -8.78 -4.72 -15.88
C LEU A 372 -7.93 -5.88 -15.34
N LYS A 373 -8.20 -6.33 -14.10
CA LYS A 373 -7.43 -7.38 -13.43
C LYS A 373 -7.78 -8.79 -13.89
N ILE A 374 -8.96 -9.00 -14.49
CA ILE A 374 -9.30 -10.30 -15.07
C ILE A 374 -8.22 -10.66 -16.09
N GLU A 375 -7.55 -11.77 -15.86
CA GLU A 375 -6.59 -12.31 -16.81
C GLU A 375 -7.26 -12.51 -18.16
N SER A 376 -6.55 -12.20 -19.24
CA SER A 376 -7.00 -12.49 -20.60
C SER A 376 -7.52 -13.93 -20.65
N PRO A 377 -8.67 -14.20 -21.30
CA PRO A 377 -9.28 -15.53 -21.29
C PRO A 377 -8.20 -16.56 -21.62
N ILE A 378 -8.11 -17.58 -20.77
CA ILE A 378 -7.09 -18.64 -20.78
C ILE A 378 -6.67 -18.90 -22.23
N SER A 379 -5.42 -18.61 -22.54
CA SER A 379 -4.88 -18.73 -23.90
C SER A 379 -5.42 -20.01 -24.54
N THR A 380 -5.94 -19.92 -25.77
CA THR A 380 -6.44 -21.07 -26.54
C THR A 380 -5.47 -22.25 -26.49
N SER A 381 -4.18 -21.95 -26.38
CA SER A 381 -3.10 -22.93 -26.21
C SER A 381 -3.21 -23.70 -24.88
N ILE A 382 -3.59 -23.06 -23.77
CA ILE A 382 -3.78 -23.72 -22.48
C ILE A 382 -5.05 -24.58 -22.49
N ILE A 383 -6.11 -24.12 -23.13
CA ILE A 383 -7.35 -24.91 -23.31
C ILE A 383 -7.04 -26.15 -24.16
N VAL A 384 -6.30 -25.99 -25.25
CA VAL A 384 -5.87 -27.11 -26.11
C VAL A 384 -4.97 -28.07 -25.35
N LEU A 385 -4.02 -27.58 -24.57
CA LEU A 385 -3.13 -28.41 -23.75
C LEU A 385 -3.93 -29.20 -22.70
N ALA A 386 -4.86 -28.57 -22.02
CA ALA A 386 -5.73 -29.23 -21.06
C ALA A 386 -6.61 -30.31 -21.72
N ALA A 387 -7.17 -30.02 -22.89
CA ALA A 387 -7.94 -30.99 -23.68
C ALA A 387 -7.08 -32.20 -24.12
N VAL A 388 -5.83 -31.97 -24.55
CA VAL A 388 -4.88 -33.05 -24.91
C VAL A 388 -4.53 -33.91 -23.69
N ILE A 389 -4.30 -33.30 -22.51
CA ILE A 389 -4.03 -34.05 -21.28
C ILE A 389 -5.24 -34.94 -20.90
N VAL A 390 -6.45 -34.38 -20.93
CA VAL A 390 -7.68 -35.13 -20.64
C VAL A 390 -7.89 -36.28 -21.62
N ALA A 391 -7.72 -36.02 -22.93
CA ALA A 391 -7.83 -37.05 -23.96
C ALA A 391 -6.79 -38.18 -23.79
N SER A 392 -5.56 -37.82 -23.39
CA SER A 392 -4.50 -38.78 -23.11
C SER A 392 -4.80 -39.68 -21.92
N LEU A 393 -5.35 -39.10 -20.84
CA LEU A 393 -5.80 -39.81 -19.65
C LEU A 393 -6.94 -40.79 -19.98
N VAL A 394 -7.91 -40.36 -20.76
CA VAL A 394 -9.03 -41.21 -21.23
C VAL A 394 -8.51 -42.37 -22.07
N ALA A 395 -7.64 -42.10 -23.02
CA ALA A 395 -7.00 -43.14 -23.87
C ALA A 395 -6.23 -44.16 -23.02
N PHE A 396 -5.49 -43.69 -22.02
CA PHE A 396 -4.75 -44.54 -21.07
C PHE A 396 -5.71 -45.45 -20.28
N LEU A 397 -6.78 -44.91 -19.76
CA LEU A 397 -7.78 -45.66 -18.99
C LEU A 397 -8.47 -46.74 -19.89
N VAL A 398 -8.83 -46.36 -21.13
CA VAL A 398 -9.42 -47.28 -22.11
C VAL A 398 -8.42 -48.39 -22.45
N PHE A 399 -7.16 -48.05 -22.68
CA PHE A 399 -6.10 -49.04 -22.97
C PHE A 399 -5.96 -50.08 -21.81
N PHE A 400 -5.92 -49.60 -20.58
CA PHE A 400 -5.86 -50.49 -19.42
C PHE A 400 -7.11 -51.35 -19.24
N ALA A 401 -8.30 -50.79 -19.52
CA ALA A 401 -9.55 -51.55 -19.45
C ALA A 401 -9.59 -52.67 -20.54
N LEU A 402 -9.14 -52.37 -21.75
CA LEU A 402 -9.07 -53.32 -22.85
C LEU A 402 -8.01 -54.42 -22.56
N ARG A 403 -6.84 -54.01 -22.02
CA ARG A 403 -5.79 -54.95 -21.61
C ARG A 403 -6.28 -55.91 -20.48
N LYS A 404 -7.05 -55.38 -19.52
CA LYS A 404 -7.66 -56.17 -18.47
C LYS A 404 -8.72 -57.15 -19.01
N ARG A 405 -9.53 -56.72 -20.00
CA ARG A 405 -10.50 -57.62 -20.66
C ARG A 405 -9.78 -58.74 -21.47
N ARG A 406 -8.74 -58.39 -22.23
CA ARG A 406 -7.96 -59.42 -22.97
C ARG A 406 -7.31 -60.43 -22.03
N ARG A 407 -6.74 -59.99 -20.90
CA ARG A 407 -6.13 -60.88 -19.91
C ARG A 407 -7.17 -61.83 -19.29
N LYS A 408 -8.37 -61.32 -19.00
CA LYS A 408 -9.49 -62.16 -18.49
C LYS A 408 -9.96 -63.18 -19.52
N LYS A 409 -9.97 -62.83 -20.80
CA LYS A 409 -10.35 -63.72 -21.88
C LYS A 409 -9.31 -64.85 -22.07
N LEU A 410 -8.04 -64.52 -22.07
CA LEU A 410 -6.91 -65.50 -22.14
C LEU A 410 -6.92 -66.47 -20.96
N VAL A 411 -7.12 -65.99 -19.75
CA VAL A 411 -7.21 -66.85 -18.56
C VAL A 411 -8.40 -67.79 -18.65
N ARG A 412 -9.53 -67.37 -19.23
CA ARG A 412 -10.71 -68.20 -19.40
C ARG A 412 -10.54 -69.27 -20.52
N GLU A 413 -9.83 -68.96 -21.58
CA GLU A 413 -9.48 -69.87 -22.66
C GLU A 413 -8.49 -70.95 -22.17
N LEU A 414 -7.46 -70.56 -21.42
CA LEU A 414 -6.51 -71.51 -20.78
C LEU A 414 -7.21 -72.46 -19.77
N TRP A 415 -8.19 -71.96 -19.02
CA TRP A 415 -8.94 -72.81 -18.07
C TRP A 415 -9.83 -73.83 -18.78
N ASN A 416 -10.42 -73.47 -19.95
CA ASN A 416 -11.26 -74.36 -20.74
C ASN A 416 -10.45 -75.42 -21.53
N GLU A 417 -9.14 -75.21 -21.77
CA GLU A 417 -8.25 -76.17 -22.42
C GLU A 417 -7.60 -77.16 -21.43
N THR A 418 -7.66 -76.86 -20.10
CA THR A 418 -7.10 -77.72 -19.06
C THR A 418 -8.12 -78.46 -18.25
N ALA A 419 -9.42 -78.30 -18.51
CA ALA A 419 -10.55 -79.05 -17.93
C ALA A 419 -11.07 -80.08 -18.97
#